data_7a46430b9a5fbaca8ade500c40f4ecf6
#
_entry.id   7a46430b9a5fbaca8ade500c40f4ecf6
#
_cell.length_a   1.000
_cell.length_b   1.000
_cell.length_c   1.000
_cell.angle_alpha   90.00
_cell.angle_beta   90.00
_cell.angle_gamma   90.00
#
_symmetry.space_group_name_H-M   'P 1'
#
loop_
_entity.id
_entity.type
_entity.pdbx_description
1 polymer ?
#
loop_
_entity_poly.entity_id
_entity_poly.type
_entity_poly.pdbx_seq_one_letter_code
_entity_poly.pdbx_strand_id
1 'polypeptide(L)'
;VAESAGKNLKKSTMELGGNDAFIVLDDADPQLLRNVLNDARTYNDGQVCTSSKRIIVEKSHYDEVLHELKNVFSVIHSKQIPLCHQWTQKELKKN
;
A
#
# COMPACT_ATOMS: atom_id res chain seq x y z
N VAL A 1 4.30 -5.54 22.55
CA VAL A 1 2.89 -5.73 22.94
C VAL A 1 2.65 -7.19 23.29
N ALA A 2 2.88 -8.16 22.39
CA ALA A 2 2.62 -9.58 22.62
C ALA A 2 3.38 -10.14 23.84
N GLU A 3 4.64 -9.77 24.01
CA GLU A 3 5.46 -10.15 25.17
C GLU A 3 4.82 -9.66 26.48
N SER A 4 4.42 -8.41 26.54
CA SER A 4 3.80 -7.82 27.72
C SER A 4 2.43 -8.46 28.03
N ALA A 5 1.63 -8.71 26.98
CA ALA A 5 0.36 -9.42 27.13
C ALA A 5 0.57 -10.83 27.67
N GLY A 6 1.54 -11.59 27.12
CA GLY A 6 1.85 -12.94 27.56
C GLY A 6 2.32 -13.01 29.01
N LYS A 7 3.18 -12.10 29.45
CA LYS A 7 3.61 -12.00 30.86
C LYS A 7 2.44 -11.81 31.84
N ASN A 8 1.37 -11.19 31.39
CA ASN A 8 0.19 -10.90 32.20
C ASN A 8 -1.01 -11.83 31.88
N LEU A 9 -0.79 -12.91 31.14
CA LEU A 9 -1.83 -13.88 30.75
C LEU A 9 -3.03 -13.22 30.05
N LYS A 10 -2.78 -12.15 29.26
CA LYS A 10 -3.81 -11.44 28.48
C LYS A 10 -3.84 -11.95 27.05
N LYS A 11 -5.04 -12.08 26.51
CA LYS A 11 -5.22 -12.32 25.07
C LYS A 11 -4.75 -11.10 24.29
N SER A 12 -4.10 -11.34 23.14
CA SER A 12 -3.72 -10.29 22.22
C SER A 12 -3.98 -10.73 20.78
N THR A 13 -4.44 -9.80 19.96
CA THR A 13 -4.55 -9.98 18.51
C THR A 13 -3.56 -9.04 17.87
N MET A 14 -2.73 -9.56 16.94
CA MET A 14 -1.72 -8.79 16.23
C MET A 14 -2.21 -8.49 14.82
N GLU A 15 -2.36 -7.20 14.51
CA GLU A 15 -2.56 -6.69 13.16
C GLU A 15 -1.23 -6.11 12.68
N LEU A 16 -0.67 -6.68 11.62
CA LEU A 16 0.68 -6.40 11.16
C LEU A 16 0.69 -5.99 9.68
N GLY A 17 1.86 -5.87 9.10
CA GLY A 17 1.99 -5.53 7.70
C GLY A 17 1.80 -6.73 6.78
N GLY A 18 1.67 -6.44 5.48
CA GLY A 18 1.61 -7.42 4.40
C GLY A 18 2.39 -6.93 3.19
N ASN A 19 2.51 -7.76 2.17
CA ASN A 19 3.15 -7.45 0.89
C ASN A 19 2.36 -8.07 -0.27
N ASP A 20 1.08 -7.73 -0.33
CA ASP A 20 0.12 -8.27 -1.27
C ASP A 20 0.49 -7.89 -2.71
N ALA A 21 0.24 -8.81 -3.65
CA ALA A 21 0.46 -8.60 -5.06
C ALA A 21 -0.84 -8.21 -5.77
N PHE A 22 -0.73 -7.26 -6.68
CA PHE A 22 -1.73 -6.95 -7.70
C PHE A 22 -1.22 -7.50 -9.03
N ILE A 23 -1.96 -8.39 -9.65
CA ILE A 23 -1.53 -9.07 -10.88
C ILE A 23 -2.38 -8.58 -12.04
N VAL A 24 -1.71 -8.10 -13.09
CA VAL A 24 -2.34 -7.63 -14.34
C VAL A 24 -2.03 -8.63 -15.44
N LEU A 25 -3.07 -9.26 -15.97
CA LEU A 25 -2.99 -10.22 -17.08
C LEU A 25 -3.30 -9.53 -18.43
N ASP A 26 -3.08 -10.25 -19.52
CA ASP A 26 -3.24 -9.75 -20.90
C ASP A 26 -4.65 -9.26 -21.25
N ASP A 27 -5.66 -9.82 -20.62
CA ASP A 27 -7.07 -9.51 -20.85
C ASP A 27 -7.63 -8.45 -19.89
N ALA A 28 -6.77 -7.77 -19.14
CA ALA A 28 -7.19 -6.73 -18.20
C ALA A 28 -7.81 -5.53 -18.93
N ASP A 29 -9.01 -5.11 -18.48
CA ASP A 29 -9.68 -3.92 -19.00
C ASP A 29 -8.94 -2.64 -18.56
N PRO A 30 -8.41 -1.81 -19.50
CA PRO A 30 -7.66 -0.60 -19.15
C PRO A 30 -8.45 0.42 -18.33
N GLN A 31 -9.76 0.54 -18.54
CA GLN A 31 -10.61 1.47 -17.80
C GLN A 31 -10.80 1.03 -16.35
N LEU A 32 -11.04 -0.26 -16.16
CA LEU A 32 -11.15 -0.85 -14.84
C LEU A 32 -9.81 -0.81 -14.10
N LEU A 33 -8.72 -1.11 -14.80
CA LEU A 33 -7.37 -1.15 -14.26
C LEU A 33 -6.97 0.13 -13.53
N ARG A 34 -7.23 1.29 -14.15
CA ARG A 34 -6.90 2.60 -13.55
C ARG A 34 -7.58 2.81 -12.20
N ASN A 35 -8.88 2.55 -12.13
CA ASN A 35 -9.65 2.75 -10.91
C ASN A 35 -9.22 1.78 -9.81
N VAL A 36 -9.08 0.50 -10.16
CA VAL A 36 -8.71 -0.55 -9.21
C VAL A 36 -7.26 -0.39 -8.71
N LEU A 37 -6.32 0.01 -9.56
CA LEU A 37 -4.95 0.31 -9.15
C LEU A 37 -4.88 1.47 -8.15
N ASN A 38 -5.63 2.54 -8.42
CA ASN A 38 -5.72 3.66 -7.50
C ASN A 38 -6.19 3.19 -6.13
N ASP A 39 -7.32 2.51 -6.07
CA ASP A 39 -7.91 2.07 -4.81
C ASP A 39 -7.04 1.03 -4.10
N ALA A 40 -6.53 0.03 -4.82
CA ALA A 40 -5.72 -1.04 -4.25
C ALA A 40 -4.43 -0.53 -3.60
N ARG A 41 -3.87 0.60 -4.09
CA ARG A 41 -2.61 1.12 -3.57
C ARG A 41 -2.78 2.33 -2.65
N THR A 42 -3.79 3.16 -2.89
CA THR A 42 -3.89 4.48 -2.24
C THR A 42 -4.98 4.57 -1.18
N TYR A 43 -5.80 3.54 -1.02
CA TYR A 43 -6.80 3.52 0.04
C TYR A 43 -6.15 3.82 1.39
N ASN A 44 -6.71 4.76 2.14
CA ASN A 44 -6.15 5.25 3.40
C ASN A 44 -4.66 5.66 3.27
N ASP A 45 -4.30 6.33 2.18
CA ASP A 45 -2.92 6.72 1.82
C ASP A 45 -1.94 5.53 1.71
N GLY A 46 -2.45 4.36 1.40
CA GLY A 46 -1.69 3.11 1.31
C GLY A 46 -1.29 2.50 2.66
N GLN A 47 -1.85 3.00 3.76
CA GLN A 47 -1.55 2.56 5.12
C GLN A 47 -2.51 1.46 5.58
N VAL A 48 -2.65 0.43 4.76
CA VAL A 48 -3.47 -0.76 5.04
C VAL A 48 -2.63 -2.01 4.85
N CYS A 49 -2.78 -2.99 5.73
CA CYS A 49 -2.03 -4.25 5.65
C CYS A 49 -2.25 -4.97 4.32
N THR A 50 -3.47 -4.94 3.78
CA THR A 50 -3.87 -5.53 2.49
C THR A 50 -3.60 -4.62 1.28
N SER A 51 -3.05 -3.42 1.47
CA SER A 51 -2.70 -2.54 0.34
C SER A 51 -1.68 -3.23 -0.57
N SER A 52 -1.94 -3.25 -1.87
CA SER A 52 -1.05 -3.86 -2.84
C SER A 52 0.29 -3.13 -2.91
N LYS A 53 1.36 -3.82 -2.56
CA LYS A 53 2.72 -3.26 -2.50
C LYS A 53 3.59 -3.72 -3.66
N ARG A 54 3.15 -4.74 -4.39
CA ARG A 54 3.78 -5.26 -5.59
C ARG A 54 2.76 -5.24 -6.72
N ILE A 55 3.16 -4.72 -7.88
CA ILE A 55 2.33 -4.77 -9.09
C ILE A 55 3.09 -5.62 -10.08
N ILE A 56 2.53 -6.78 -10.39
CA ILE A 56 3.08 -7.77 -11.29
C ILE A 56 2.30 -7.68 -12.60
N VAL A 57 2.98 -7.36 -13.67
CA VAL A 57 2.36 -7.06 -14.96
C VAL A 57 2.94 -7.98 -16.00
N GLU A 58 2.10 -8.50 -16.88
CA GLU A 58 2.54 -9.20 -18.06
C GLU A 58 3.31 -8.26 -18.98
N LYS A 59 4.38 -8.75 -19.62
CA LYS A 59 5.34 -7.93 -20.35
C LYS A 59 4.70 -7.08 -21.44
N SER A 60 3.67 -7.59 -22.09
CA SER A 60 2.88 -6.91 -23.13
C SER A 60 2.24 -5.60 -22.65
N HIS A 61 1.82 -5.53 -21.37
CA HIS A 61 1.14 -4.37 -20.77
C HIS A 61 2.03 -3.52 -19.86
N TYR A 62 3.32 -3.83 -19.78
CA TYR A 62 4.21 -3.19 -18.80
C TYR A 62 4.26 -1.67 -18.95
N ASP A 63 4.46 -1.17 -20.15
CA ASP A 63 4.60 0.28 -20.39
C ASP A 63 3.30 1.04 -20.17
N GLU A 64 2.16 0.46 -20.52
CA GLU A 64 0.84 1.02 -20.28
C GLU A 64 0.55 1.14 -18.77
N VAL A 65 0.73 0.05 -18.04
CA VAL A 65 0.52 0.02 -16.59
C VAL A 65 1.47 0.96 -15.86
N LEU A 66 2.73 1.03 -16.29
CA LEU A 66 3.71 1.96 -15.73
C LEU A 66 3.29 3.43 -15.96
N HIS A 67 2.72 3.74 -17.12
CA HIS A 67 2.19 5.07 -17.41
C HIS A 67 1.02 5.41 -16.47
N GLU A 68 0.07 4.50 -16.32
CA GLU A 68 -1.08 4.69 -15.44
C GLU A 68 -0.66 4.85 -13.97
N LEU A 69 0.29 4.06 -13.49
CA LEU A 69 0.84 4.20 -12.15
C LEU A 69 1.47 5.56 -11.90
N LYS A 70 2.21 6.10 -12.86
CA LYS A 70 2.78 7.46 -12.76
C LYS A 70 1.68 8.51 -12.63
N ASN A 71 0.59 8.38 -13.37
CA ASN A 71 -0.56 9.27 -13.29
C ASN A 71 -1.26 9.18 -11.92
N VAL A 72 -1.52 7.97 -11.44
CA VAL A 72 -2.13 7.72 -10.12
C VAL A 72 -1.27 8.32 -9.01
N PHE A 73 0.03 8.08 -9.03
CA PHE A 73 0.93 8.51 -7.96
C PHE A 73 1.29 10.00 -8.01
N SER A 74 1.19 10.65 -9.16
CA SER A 74 1.41 12.10 -9.26
C SER A 74 0.42 12.91 -8.42
N VAL A 75 -0.77 12.39 -8.19
CA VAL A 75 -1.82 13.04 -7.39
C VAL A 75 -1.57 12.89 -5.88
N ILE A 76 -0.83 11.88 -5.45
CA ILE A 76 -0.61 11.61 -4.02
C ILE A 76 0.31 12.65 -3.38
N HIS A 77 1.25 13.21 -4.12
CA HIS A 77 2.18 14.24 -3.62
C HIS A 77 1.51 15.53 -3.15
N SER A 78 0.26 15.77 -3.53
CA SER A 78 -0.48 16.98 -3.13
C SER A 78 -1.27 16.81 -1.82
N LYS A 79 -1.38 15.61 -1.29
CA LYS A 79 -2.12 15.33 -0.06
C LYS A 79 -1.24 15.50 1.18
N GLN A 80 -1.83 15.99 2.26
CA GLN A 80 -1.13 16.10 3.54
C GLN A 80 -0.73 14.70 4.03
N ILE A 81 0.52 14.58 4.49
CA ILE A 81 1.02 13.35 5.10
C ILE A 81 0.24 13.11 6.40
N PRO A 82 -0.37 11.92 6.60
CA PRO A 82 -1.09 11.60 7.82
C PRO A 82 -0.22 11.75 9.08
N LEU A 83 -0.83 12.14 10.18
CA LEU A 83 -0.13 12.38 11.46
C LEU A 83 0.69 11.18 11.93
N CYS A 84 0.18 9.97 11.76
CA CYS A 84 0.91 8.73 12.11
C CYS A 84 2.20 8.57 11.30
N HIS A 85 2.18 8.90 10.02
CA HIS A 85 3.38 8.85 9.18
C HIS A 85 4.39 9.92 9.57
N GLN A 86 3.94 11.13 9.88
CA GLN A 86 4.79 12.21 10.39
C GLN A 86 5.46 11.84 11.71
N TRP A 87 4.71 11.20 12.60
CA TRP A 87 5.25 10.73 13.87
C TRP A 87 6.31 9.66 13.67
N THR A 88 6.06 8.65 12.84
CA THR A 88 7.03 7.59 12.51
C THR A 88 8.32 8.16 11.92
N GLN A 89 8.22 9.14 11.01
CA GLN A 89 9.41 9.80 10.45
C GLN A 89 10.22 10.56 11.49
N LYS A 90 9.56 11.18 12.47
CA LYS A 90 10.25 11.88 13.58
C LYS A 90 11.02 10.91 14.46
N GLU A 91 10.44 9.76 14.75
CA GLU A 91 11.10 8.73 15.58
C GLU A 91 12.30 8.10 14.86
N LEU A 92 12.20 7.82 13.56
CA LEU A 92 13.31 7.29 12.76
C LEU A 92 14.50 8.26 12.66
N LYS A 93 14.28 9.57 12.78
CA LYS A 93 15.35 10.59 12.75
C LYS A 93 16.07 10.77 14.09
N LYS A 94 15.58 10.18 15.16
CA LYS A 94 16.19 10.26 16.50
C LYS A 94 17.23 9.17 16.77
N ASN A 95 17.29 8.13 15.90
CA ASN A 95 18.25 7.05 15.93
C ASN A 95 19.30 7.21 14.82
#